data_43758d07dfe3453bc3ec7a9b5f69d635
#
_entry.id   43758d07dfe3453bc3ec7a9b5f69d635
#
_cell.length_a   1.000
_cell.length_b   1.000
_cell.length_c   1.000
_cell.angle_alpha   90.00
_cell.angle_beta   90.00
_cell.angle_gamma   90.00
#
_symmetry.space_group_name_H-M   'P 1'
#
loop_
_entity.id
_entity.type
_entity.pdbx_description
1 polymer ?
#
loop_
_entity_poly.entity_id
_entity_poly.type
_entity_poly.pdbx_seq_one_letter_code
_entity_poly.pdbx_strand_id
1 'polypeptide(L)'
;MPCCVYLKHYFEVNYEILMQAGVKIYEYTPGFIHSKSIVSDDACAVVGTINFDYRSLYHHFENAVYFAGCDAVQDVKRDAEETFAVSKLCNEQDLRRTLAGKFFDSLLRVFETLF
;
A
#
# COMPACT_ATOMS: atom_id res chain seq x y z
N MET A 1 14.96 11.44 9.29
CA MET A 1 15.32 10.80 8.02
C MET A 1 14.44 11.38 6.92
N PRO A 2 14.96 12.20 5.99
CA PRO A 2 14.11 12.88 5.00
C PRO A 2 13.53 11.96 3.93
N CYS A 3 14.12 10.80 3.68
CA CYS A 3 13.68 9.88 2.62
C CYS A 3 12.26 9.29 2.86
N CYS A 4 11.90 8.99 4.10
CA CYS A 4 10.57 8.44 4.42
C CYS A 4 9.43 9.46 4.22
N VAL A 5 9.70 10.75 4.34
CA VAL A 5 8.69 11.81 4.16
C VAL A 5 8.34 11.95 2.67
N TYR A 6 9.31 11.85 1.78
CA TYR A 6 9.08 11.91 0.33
C TYR A 6 8.30 10.71 -0.18
N LEU A 7 8.65 9.50 0.26
CA LEU A 7 7.90 8.28 -0.10
C LEU A 7 6.46 8.33 0.39
N LYS A 8 6.23 8.77 1.64
CA LYS A 8 4.87 8.92 2.16
C LYS A 8 4.05 9.88 1.30
N HIS A 9 4.61 11.02 0.94
CA HIS A 9 3.93 12.03 0.11
C HIS A 9 3.58 11.51 -1.29
N TYR A 10 4.45 10.71 -1.89
CA TYR A 10 4.22 10.09 -3.18
C TYR A 10 3.04 9.08 -3.15
N PHE A 11 2.97 8.24 -2.14
CA PHE A 11 1.86 7.28 -2.01
C PHE A 11 0.52 7.96 -1.72
N GLU A 12 0.51 9.04 -0.94
CA GLU A 12 -0.70 9.79 -0.60
C GLU A 12 -1.39 10.43 -1.83
N VAL A 13 -0.68 10.66 -2.95
CA VAL A 13 -1.27 11.19 -4.20
C VAL A 13 -2.36 10.26 -4.75
N ASN A 14 -2.17 8.95 -4.60
CA ASN A 14 -3.09 7.95 -5.12
C ASN A 14 -4.21 7.58 -4.13
N TYR A 15 -4.10 7.99 -2.86
CA TYR A 15 -5.10 7.67 -1.83
C TYR A 15 -6.48 8.22 -2.18
N GLU A 16 -6.56 9.46 -2.67
CA GLU A 16 -7.83 10.10 -3.03
C GLU A 16 -8.59 9.29 -4.09
N ILE A 17 -7.88 8.85 -5.15
CA ILE A 17 -8.46 8.05 -6.24
C ILE A 17 -8.92 6.68 -5.73
N LEU A 18 -8.09 6.01 -4.92
CA LEU A 18 -8.41 4.70 -4.37
C LEU A 18 -9.60 4.76 -3.41
N MET A 19 -9.66 5.77 -2.55
CA MET A 19 -10.76 5.96 -1.61
C MET A 19 -12.08 6.28 -2.33
N GLN A 20 -12.05 7.08 -3.40
CA GLN A 20 -13.23 7.33 -4.26
C GLN A 20 -13.72 6.04 -4.95
N ALA A 21 -12.81 5.11 -5.24
CA ALA A 21 -13.15 3.77 -5.72
C ALA A 21 -13.63 2.79 -4.63
N GLY A 22 -13.74 3.26 -3.38
CA GLY A 22 -14.23 2.47 -2.25
C GLY A 22 -13.15 1.68 -1.49
N VAL A 23 -11.87 1.88 -1.81
CA VAL A 23 -10.76 1.23 -1.12
C VAL A 23 -10.56 1.84 0.26
N LYS A 24 -10.47 1.01 1.28
CA LYS A 24 -10.08 1.42 2.64
C LYS A 24 -8.57 1.36 2.79
N ILE A 25 -7.95 2.46 3.17
CA ILE A 25 -6.52 2.58 3.34
C ILE A 25 -6.19 2.69 4.81
N TYR A 26 -5.26 1.87 5.28
CA TYR A 26 -4.79 1.84 6.66
C TYR A 26 -3.30 2.18 6.71
N GLU A 27 -2.92 3.13 7.53
CA GLU A 27 -1.53 3.46 7.82
C GLU A 27 -1.08 2.82 9.14
N TYR A 28 -0.09 1.95 9.07
CA TYR A 28 0.48 1.34 10.27
C TYR A 28 1.26 2.36 11.07
N THR A 29 0.82 2.62 12.29
CA THR A 29 1.37 3.69 13.15
C THR A 29 2.45 3.22 14.13
N PRO A 30 2.49 1.95 14.59
CA PRO A 30 3.47 1.51 15.58
C PRO A 30 4.91 1.42 15.06
N GLY A 31 5.14 1.46 13.74
CA GLY A 31 6.49 1.34 13.18
C GLY A 31 6.50 1.24 11.66
N PHE A 32 7.35 0.39 11.11
CA PHE A 32 7.49 0.16 9.69
C PHE A 32 7.17 -1.30 9.34
N ILE A 33 6.25 -1.51 8.42
CA ILE A 33 5.92 -2.82 7.85
C ILE A 33 6.60 -2.94 6.49
N HIS A 34 7.27 -4.07 6.25
CA HIS A 34 7.87 -4.40 4.96
C HIS A 34 7.30 -5.69 4.34
N SER A 35 6.38 -6.36 5.00
CA SER A 35 5.68 -7.53 4.44
C SER A 35 4.79 -7.11 3.26
N LYS A 36 4.70 -7.97 2.26
CA LYS A 36 3.80 -7.86 1.12
C LYS A 36 2.96 -9.11 1.09
N SER A 37 1.72 -8.99 1.51
CA SER A 37 0.74 -10.07 1.51
C SER A 37 -0.56 -9.61 0.89
N ILE A 38 -1.20 -10.49 0.16
CA ILE A 38 -2.50 -10.30 -0.46
C ILE A 38 -3.37 -11.49 -0.06
N VAL A 39 -4.59 -11.22 0.34
CA VAL A 39 -5.61 -12.25 0.58
C VAL A 39 -6.81 -11.93 -0.29
N SER A 40 -7.35 -12.94 -0.97
CA SER A 40 -8.53 -12.81 -1.80
C SER A 40 -9.56 -13.87 -1.44
N ASP A 41 -10.80 -13.39 -1.20
CA ASP A 41 -12.01 -14.20 -0.96
C ASP A 41 -11.87 -15.24 0.17
N ASP A 42 -10.96 -15.02 1.09
CA ASP A 42 -10.61 -15.98 2.17
C ASP A 42 -10.18 -17.36 1.66
N ALA A 43 -9.95 -17.49 0.37
CA ALA A 43 -9.68 -18.75 -0.32
C ALA A 43 -8.24 -18.87 -0.80
N CYS A 44 -7.57 -17.76 -1.07
CA CYS A 44 -6.18 -17.75 -1.48
C CYS A 44 -5.39 -16.58 -0.91
N ALA A 45 -4.09 -16.74 -0.82
CA ALA A 45 -3.16 -15.71 -0.38
C ALA A 45 -1.86 -15.74 -1.18
N VAL A 46 -1.23 -14.58 -1.30
CA VAL A 46 0.12 -14.41 -1.85
C VAL A 46 0.98 -13.72 -0.81
N VAL A 47 2.17 -14.23 -0.56
CA VAL A 47 3.17 -13.61 0.32
C VAL A 47 4.51 -13.59 -0.40
N GLY A 48 5.15 -12.43 -0.46
CA GLY A 48 6.40 -12.31 -1.19
C GLY A 48 7.07 -10.96 -1.10
N THR A 49 7.80 -10.62 -2.16
CA THR A 49 8.58 -9.38 -2.26
C THR A 49 7.89 -8.31 -3.10
N ILE A 50 6.78 -8.65 -3.78
CA ILE A 50 6.09 -7.80 -4.76
C ILE A 50 5.39 -6.62 -4.08
N ASN A 51 5.83 -5.39 -4.35
CA ASN A 51 5.09 -4.19 -4.01
C ASN A 51 4.05 -3.88 -5.11
N PHE A 52 3.00 -3.10 -4.77
CA PHE A 52 2.08 -2.53 -5.76
C PHE A 52 2.62 -1.22 -6.35
N ASP A 53 3.89 -1.23 -6.75
CA ASP A 53 4.52 -0.14 -7.47
C ASP A 53 4.91 -0.55 -8.90
N TYR A 54 5.16 0.44 -9.75
CA TYR A 54 5.48 0.18 -11.16
C TYR A 54 6.78 -0.63 -11.33
N ARG A 55 7.78 -0.40 -10.49
CA ARG A 55 9.06 -1.11 -10.55
C ARG A 55 8.89 -2.59 -10.23
N SER A 56 8.18 -2.93 -9.16
CA SER A 56 7.95 -4.32 -8.78
C SER A 56 7.11 -5.07 -9.81
N LEU A 57 6.11 -4.39 -10.41
CA LEU A 57 5.19 -5.04 -11.35
C LEU A 57 5.78 -5.20 -12.77
N TYR A 58 6.72 -4.34 -13.19
CA TYR A 58 7.18 -4.30 -14.57
C TYR A 58 8.70 -4.42 -14.77
N HIS A 59 9.51 -4.09 -13.76
CA HIS A 59 10.96 -3.97 -13.95
C HIS A 59 11.79 -4.88 -13.06
N HIS A 60 11.29 -5.29 -11.90
CA HIS A 60 12.04 -6.13 -10.98
C HIS A 60 11.71 -7.62 -11.13
N PHE A 61 12.71 -8.46 -10.82
CA PHE A 61 12.47 -9.87 -10.56
C PHE A 61 12.01 -10.00 -9.11
N GLU A 62 10.78 -10.42 -8.94
CA GLU A 62 10.14 -10.59 -7.65
C GLU A 62 9.88 -12.07 -7.36
N ASN A 63 9.75 -12.42 -6.10
CA ASN A 63 9.46 -13.79 -5.67
C ASN A 63 8.26 -13.79 -4.72
N ALA A 64 7.33 -14.69 -4.96
CA ALA A 64 6.16 -14.85 -4.11
C ALA A 64 5.71 -16.31 -4.03
N VAL A 65 5.09 -16.65 -2.92
CA VAL A 65 4.43 -17.94 -2.71
C VAL A 65 2.93 -17.72 -2.76
N TYR A 66 2.25 -18.53 -3.57
CA TYR A 66 0.80 -18.56 -3.66
C TYR A 66 0.26 -19.73 -2.83
N PHE A 67 -0.73 -19.46 -1.99
CA PHE A 67 -1.45 -20.44 -1.17
C PHE A 67 -2.91 -20.49 -1.61
N ALA A 68 -3.49 -21.67 -1.66
CA ALA A 68 -4.91 -21.85 -1.95
C ALA A 68 -5.47 -23.07 -1.20
N GLY A 69 -6.66 -22.92 -0.63
CA GLY A 69 -7.40 -24.00 0.00
C GLY A 69 -6.68 -24.67 1.19
N CYS A 70 -5.86 -23.93 1.92
CA CYS A 70 -5.12 -24.42 3.09
C CYS A 70 -5.19 -23.43 4.26
N ASP A 71 -4.89 -23.91 5.46
CA ASP A 71 -4.98 -23.12 6.70
C ASP A 71 -4.05 -21.89 6.70
N ALA A 72 -2.94 -21.95 5.95
CA ALA A 72 -2.02 -20.82 5.81
C ALA A 72 -2.70 -19.55 5.26
N VAL A 73 -3.75 -19.68 4.45
CA VAL A 73 -4.55 -18.53 3.99
C VAL A 73 -5.19 -17.80 5.16
N GLN A 74 -5.75 -18.53 6.10
CA GLN A 74 -6.39 -17.96 7.30
C GLN A 74 -5.36 -17.35 8.25
N ASP A 75 -4.14 -17.88 8.30
CA ASP A 75 -3.06 -17.32 9.10
C ASP A 75 -2.62 -15.97 8.53
N VAL A 76 -2.45 -15.86 7.20
CA VAL A 76 -2.11 -14.58 6.52
C VAL A 76 -3.24 -13.56 6.70
N LYS A 77 -4.51 -13.99 6.61
CA LYS A 77 -5.67 -13.11 6.85
C LYS A 77 -5.65 -12.55 8.27
N ARG A 78 -5.44 -13.42 9.27
CA ARG A 78 -5.40 -13.03 10.68
C ARG A 78 -4.29 -12.01 10.95
N ASP A 79 -3.09 -12.21 10.41
CA ASP A 79 -1.97 -11.28 10.52
C ASP A 79 -2.33 -9.90 9.93
N ALA A 80 -3.01 -9.87 8.77
CA ALA A 80 -3.50 -8.64 8.17
C ALA A 80 -4.55 -7.94 9.05
N GLU A 81 -5.53 -8.68 9.59
CA GLU A 81 -6.58 -8.13 10.47
C GLU A 81 -6.00 -7.57 11.77
N GLU A 82 -5.05 -8.27 12.40
CA GLU A 82 -4.33 -7.79 13.58
C GLU A 82 -3.52 -6.51 13.26
N THR A 83 -2.92 -6.44 12.09
CA THR A 83 -2.23 -5.24 11.61
C THR A 83 -3.20 -4.07 11.41
N PHE A 84 -4.36 -4.30 10.81
CA PHE A 84 -5.39 -3.26 10.64
C PHE A 84 -5.92 -2.75 11.98
N ALA A 85 -6.07 -3.62 12.98
CA ALA A 85 -6.56 -3.25 14.30
C ALA A 85 -5.68 -2.21 15.02
N VAL A 86 -4.37 -2.18 14.74
CA VAL A 86 -3.41 -1.22 15.30
C VAL A 86 -3.02 -0.11 14.31
N SER A 87 -3.64 -0.08 13.14
CA SER A 87 -3.40 0.91 12.09
C SER A 87 -4.44 2.01 12.13
N LYS A 88 -4.07 3.19 11.63
CA LYS A 88 -4.99 4.31 11.46
C LYS A 88 -5.72 4.19 10.13
N LEU A 89 -7.06 4.15 10.14
CA LEU A 89 -7.86 4.28 8.93
C LEU A 89 -7.74 5.73 8.40
N CYS A 90 -7.32 5.86 7.15
CA CYS A 90 -7.23 7.15 6.47
C CYS A 90 -8.61 7.67 6.08
N ASN A 91 -8.85 8.96 6.29
CA ASN A 91 -10.08 9.65 5.91
C ASN A 91 -9.77 10.75 4.89
N GLU A 92 -10.77 11.18 4.11
CA GLU A 92 -10.63 12.27 3.15
C GLU A 92 -10.13 13.58 3.78
N GLN A 93 -10.39 13.79 5.07
CA GLN A 93 -9.92 14.97 5.79
C GLN A 93 -8.39 14.96 6.03
N ASP A 94 -7.80 13.77 6.13
CA ASP A 94 -6.35 13.59 6.27
C ASP A 94 -5.61 13.95 4.96
N LEU A 95 -6.33 13.95 3.83
CA LEU A 95 -5.81 14.20 2.48
C LEU A 95 -5.97 15.65 1.99
N ARG A 96 -6.50 16.57 2.84
CA ARG A 96 -6.67 17.98 2.45
C ARG A 96 -5.33 18.66 2.23
N ARG A 97 -4.96 18.78 0.94
CA ARG A 97 -3.72 19.38 0.49
C ARG A 97 -3.91 20.83 0.05
N THR A 98 -2.88 21.65 0.25
CA THR A 98 -2.80 23.00 -0.30
C THR A 98 -2.68 22.96 -1.83
N LEU A 99 -3.07 24.04 -2.53
CA LEU A 99 -2.93 24.17 -3.99
C LEU A 99 -1.46 23.97 -4.44
N ALA A 100 -0.49 24.44 -3.67
CA ALA A 100 0.92 24.23 -3.94
C ALA A 100 1.31 22.74 -3.84
N GLY A 101 0.73 21.98 -2.90
CA GLY A 101 0.90 20.54 -2.79
C GLY A 101 0.39 19.80 -4.03
N LYS A 102 -0.80 20.16 -4.53
CA LYS A 102 -1.37 19.55 -5.75
C LYS A 102 -0.52 19.79 -7.01
N PHE A 103 0.10 20.95 -7.12
CA PHE A 103 1.03 21.23 -8.23
C PHE A 103 2.29 20.36 -8.16
N PHE A 104 2.86 20.20 -6.96
CA PHE A 104 4.04 19.35 -6.74
C PHE A 104 3.72 17.87 -6.99
N ASP A 105 2.53 17.42 -6.60
CA ASP A 105 2.02 16.06 -6.87
C ASP A 105 1.90 15.79 -8.38
N SER A 106 1.43 16.77 -9.15
CA SER A 106 1.33 16.66 -10.62
C SER A 106 2.72 16.53 -11.26
N LEU A 107 3.73 17.22 -10.73
CA LEU A 107 5.11 17.10 -11.19
C LEU A 107 5.70 15.71 -10.84
N LEU A 108 5.43 15.19 -9.66
CA LEU A 108 5.89 13.86 -9.23
C LEU A 108 5.32 12.73 -10.10
N ARG A 109 4.07 12.86 -10.59
CA ARG A 109 3.46 11.88 -11.49
C ARG A 109 4.24 11.70 -12.80
N VAL A 110 4.92 12.72 -13.28
CA VAL A 110 5.76 12.61 -14.49
C VAL A 110 6.93 11.64 -14.27
N PHE A 111 7.38 11.50 -13.03
CA PHE A 111 8.47 10.61 -12.64
C PHE A 111 8.00 9.26 -12.09
N GLU A 112 6.71 8.97 -12.14
CA GLU A 112 6.11 7.72 -11.59
C GLU A 112 6.74 6.45 -12.16
N THR A 113 7.18 6.49 -13.41
CA THR A 113 7.84 5.37 -14.09
C THR A 113 9.26 5.10 -13.61
N LEU A 114 9.84 6.00 -12.80
CA LEU A 114 11.21 5.89 -12.28
C LEU A 114 11.27 5.31 -10.85
N PHE A 115 10.11 5.16 -10.19
CA PHE A 115 9.98 4.66 -8.82
C PHE A 115 9.21 3.35 -8.73
#